data_b7cdbe31e36e5d44d0c64934f727eb40
#
_entry.id   b7cdbe31e36e5d44d0c64934f727eb40
#
_cell.length_a   1.000
_cell.length_b   1.000
_cell.length_c   1.000
_cell.angle_alpha   90.00
_cell.angle_beta   90.00
_cell.angle_gamma   90.00
#
_symmetry.space_group_name_H-M   'P 1'
#
loop_
_entity.id
_entity.type
_entity.pdbx_description
1 polymer ?
#
loop_
_entity_poly.entity_id
_entity_poly.type
_entity_poly.pdbx_seq_one_letter_code
_entity_poly.pdbx_strand_id
1 'polypeptide(L)'
;MDTGSRIKLVREHRGLTQQKLGEMLGYGKSSANRIAQYEMGYRSPKANRLKEIAKAMNIREEIFLMPDETPIDLLRILIWYDWEHEGVLQLATRRKAN
;
A
#
# COMPACT_ATOMS: atom_id res chain seq x y z
N MET A 1 -6.99 3.00 11.25
CA MET A 1 -6.37 3.74 10.12
C MET A 1 -7.03 3.30 8.83
N ASP A 2 -7.53 4.24 8.07
CA ASP A 2 -8.23 3.96 6.81
C ASP A 2 -7.26 3.61 5.67
N THR A 3 -7.82 3.21 4.53
CA THR A 3 -7.03 2.79 3.36
C THR A 3 -6.12 3.91 2.86
N GLY A 4 -6.64 5.14 2.76
CA GLY A 4 -5.84 6.27 2.28
C GLY A 4 -4.64 6.55 3.15
N SER A 5 -4.83 6.53 4.46
CA SER A 5 -3.75 6.73 5.42
C SER A 5 -2.72 5.62 5.33
N ARG A 6 -3.15 4.39 5.07
CA ARG A 6 -2.24 3.26 4.90
C ARG A 6 -1.43 3.37 3.62
N ILE A 7 -2.05 3.84 2.54
CA ILE A 7 -1.33 4.11 1.28
C ILE A 7 -0.20 5.10 1.55
N LYS A 8 -0.51 6.18 2.25
CA LYS A 8 0.51 7.18 2.62
C LYS A 8 1.61 6.58 3.47
N LEU A 9 1.24 5.78 4.48
CA LEU A 9 2.20 5.14 5.37
C LEU A 9 3.18 4.26 4.60
N VAL A 10 2.67 3.40 3.72
CA VAL A 10 3.52 2.51 2.91
C VAL A 10 4.38 3.32 1.95
N ARG A 11 3.77 4.31 1.28
CA ARG A 11 4.49 5.17 0.33
C ARG A 11 5.69 5.85 0.99
N GLU A 12 5.47 6.46 2.16
CA GLU A 12 6.53 7.14 2.89
C GLU A 12 7.61 6.15 3.34
N HIS A 13 7.20 4.97 3.77
CA HIS A 13 8.13 3.93 4.18
C HIS A 13 9.01 3.45 3.02
N ARG A 14 8.48 3.48 1.80
CA ARG A 14 9.22 3.13 0.58
C ARG A 14 10.04 4.30 0.02
N GLY A 15 9.93 5.49 0.61
CA GLY A 15 10.64 6.68 0.14
C GLY A 15 10.10 7.22 -1.18
N LEU A 16 8.84 6.96 -1.50
CA LEU A 16 8.23 7.41 -2.74
C LEU A 16 7.48 8.73 -2.54
N THR A 17 7.57 9.61 -3.54
CA THR A 17 6.71 10.81 -3.57
C THR A 17 5.35 10.42 -4.13
N GLN A 18 4.35 11.28 -3.90
CA GLN A 18 3.04 11.10 -4.51
C GLN A 18 3.16 11.09 -6.04
N GLN A 19 3.96 11.97 -6.59
CA GLN A 19 4.19 12.04 -8.04
C GLN A 19 4.76 10.72 -8.56
N LYS A 20 5.78 10.19 -7.89
CA LYS A 20 6.44 8.96 -8.34
C LYS A 20 5.48 7.77 -8.30
N LEU A 21 4.73 7.62 -7.22
CA LEU A 21 3.76 6.52 -7.12
C LEU A 21 2.70 6.63 -8.22
N GLY A 22 2.18 7.84 -8.44
CA GLY A 22 1.18 8.04 -9.49
C GLY A 22 1.73 7.76 -10.88
N GLU A 23 2.99 8.11 -11.14
CA GLU A 23 3.63 7.79 -12.41
C GLU A 23 3.75 6.28 -12.62
N MET A 24 4.10 5.54 -11.57
CA MET A 24 4.16 4.08 -11.63
C MET A 24 2.80 3.46 -11.95
N LEU A 25 1.72 4.15 -11.62
CA LEU A 25 0.36 3.71 -11.90
C LEU A 25 -0.19 4.24 -13.23
N GLY A 26 0.60 5.03 -13.95
CA GLY A 26 0.22 5.53 -15.26
C GLY A 26 -0.64 6.79 -15.27
N TYR A 27 -0.68 7.53 -14.18
CA TYR A 27 -1.51 8.75 -14.09
C TYR A 27 -0.92 9.98 -14.79
N GLY A 28 0.34 9.92 -15.21
CA GLY A 28 0.96 11.02 -15.94
C GLY A 28 1.02 12.31 -15.13
N LYS A 29 0.55 13.40 -15.73
CA LYS A 29 0.60 14.73 -15.09
C LYS A 29 -0.28 14.84 -13.85
N SER A 30 -1.30 14.00 -13.73
CA SER A 30 -2.21 14.00 -12.58
C SER A 30 -1.74 13.14 -11.44
N SER A 31 -0.53 12.60 -11.50
CA SER A 31 -0.02 11.61 -10.55
C SER A 31 -0.10 12.06 -9.10
N ALA A 32 0.54 13.18 -8.76
CA ALA A 32 0.56 13.64 -7.37
C ALA A 32 -0.85 13.94 -6.86
N ASN A 33 -1.66 14.58 -7.68
CA ASN A 33 -3.02 14.96 -7.31
C ASN A 33 -3.89 13.73 -7.08
N ARG A 34 -3.79 12.73 -7.95
CA ARG A 34 -4.59 11.52 -7.82
C ARG A 34 -4.21 10.75 -6.55
N ILE A 35 -2.92 10.61 -6.28
CA ILE A 35 -2.47 9.92 -5.06
C ILE A 35 -2.89 10.71 -3.82
N ALA A 36 -2.76 12.03 -3.84
CA ALA A 36 -3.22 12.86 -2.72
C ALA A 36 -4.70 12.66 -2.43
N GLN A 37 -5.53 12.55 -3.47
CA GLN A 37 -6.97 12.32 -3.30
C GLN A 37 -7.24 10.96 -2.63
N TYR A 38 -6.49 9.93 -2.99
CA TYR A 38 -6.60 8.63 -2.33
C TYR A 38 -6.18 8.72 -0.86
N GLU A 39 -5.06 9.37 -0.59
CA GLU A 39 -4.52 9.47 0.77
C GLU A 39 -5.42 10.27 1.70
N MET A 40 -6.09 11.29 1.18
CA MET A 40 -7.00 12.13 1.95
C MET A 40 -8.42 11.58 2.02
N GLY A 41 -8.70 10.49 1.33
CA GLY A 41 -10.02 9.88 1.35
C GLY A 41 -11.05 10.55 0.44
N TYR A 42 -10.65 11.50 -0.41
CA TYR A 42 -11.56 12.12 -1.37
C TYR A 42 -11.95 11.17 -2.49
N ARG A 43 -11.09 10.19 -2.76
CA ARG A 43 -11.39 9.10 -3.68
C ARG A 43 -10.95 7.79 -3.03
N SER A 44 -11.70 6.72 -3.29
CA SER A 44 -11.33 5.38 -2.85
C SER A 44 -10.89 4.58 -4.07
N PRO A 45 -9.68 4.00 -4.06
CA PRO A 45 -9.27 3.16 -5.18
C PRO A 45 -10.13 1.90 -5.22
N LYS A 46 -10.55 1.52 -6.42
CA LYS A 46 -11.28 0.28 -6.63
C LYS A 46 -10.35 -0.91 -6.39
N ALA A 47 -10.93 -2.10 -6.20
CA ALA A 47 -10.16 -3.30 -5.84
C ALA A 47 -8.98 -3.56 -6.79
N ASN A 48 -9.19 -3.45 -8.09
CA ASN A 48 -8.10 -3.67 -9.05
C ASN A 48 -7.00 -2.62 -8.92
N ARG A 49 -7.38 -1.37 -8.71
CA ARG A 49 -6.40 -0.28 -8.54
C ARG A 49 -5.63 -0.46 -7.23
N LEU A 50 -6.30 -0.92 -6.19
CA LEU A 50 -5.64 -1.17 -4.91
C LEU A 50 -4.57 -2.26 -5.06
N LYS A 51 -4.85 -3.30 -5.83
CA LYS A 51 -3.86 -4.33 -6.15
C LYS A 51 -2.66 -3.75 -6.88
N GLU A 52 -2.90 -2.86 -7.84
CA GLU A 52 -1.83 -2.20 -8.59
C GLU A 52 -0.98 -1.29 -7.68
N ILE A 53 -1.64 -0.58 -6.75
CA ILE A 53 -0.96 0.27 -5.77
C ILE A 53 -0.05 -0.60 -4.88
N ALA A 54 -0.58 -1.71 -4.39
CA ALA A 54 0.19 -2.64 -3.56
C ALA A 54 1.39 -3.19 -4.34
N LYS A 55 1.19 -3.60 -5.57
CA LYS A 55 2.25 -4.13 -6.43
C LYS A 55 3.32 -3.09 -6.70
N ALA A 56 2.92 -1.85 -6.99
CA ALA A 56 3.86 -0.76 -7.25
C ALA A 56 4.76 -0.49 -6.05
N MET A 57 4.25 -0.67 -4.84
CA MET A 57 5.00 -0.44 -3.62
C MET A 57 5.61 -1.71 -3.03
N ASN A 58 5.49 -2.82 -3.74
CA ASN A 58 6.02 -4.12 -3.31
C ASN A 58 5.53 -4.48 -1.91
N ILE A 59 4.23 -4.40 -1.70
CA ILE A 59 3.58 -4.74 -0.44
C ILE A 59 2.36 -5.61 -0.73
N ARG A 60 1.96 -6.40 0.24
CA ARG A 60 0.75 -7.20 0.12
C ARG A 60 -0.48 -6.32 0.26
N GLU A 61 -1.47 -6.54 -0.60
CA GLU A 61 -2.71 -5.76 -0.55
C GLU A 61 -3.46 -5.94 0.78
N GLU A 62 -3.24 -7.07 1.48
CA GLU A 62 -3.87 -7.34 2.77
C GLU A 62 -3.57 -6.27 3.81
N ILE A 63 -2.44 -5.57 3.68
CA ILE A 63 -2.12 -4.44 4.56
C ILE A 63 -3.22 -3.38 4.49
N PHE A 64 -3.79 -3.17 3.31
CA PHE A 64 -4.86 -2.19 3.11
C PHE A 64 -6.23 -2.71 3.56
N LEU A 65 -6.37 -4.02 3.75
CA LEU A 65 -7.64 -4.67 4.08
C LEU A 65 -7.76 -5.06 5.55
N MET A 66 -6.72 -4.87 6.33
CA MET A 66 -6.76 -5.15 7.77
C MET A 66 -7.76 -4.20 8.46
N PRO A 67 -8.37 -4.65 9.58
CA PRO A 67 -9.35 -3.80 10.29
C PRO A 67 -8.81 -2.41 10.60
N ASP A 68 -9.70 -1.41 10.60
CA ASP A 68 -9.31 -0.02 10.83
C ASP A 68 -8.67 0.17 12.19
N GLU A 69 -9.05 -0.62 13.19
CA GLU A 69 -8.52 -0.57 14.54
C GLU A 69 -7.14 -1.23 14.68
N THR A 70 -6.58 -1.79 13.60
CA THR A 70 -5.25 -2.38 13.65
C THR A 70 -4.23 -1.31 14.09
N PRO A 71 -3.44 -1.58 15.16
CA PRO A 71 -2.48 -0.60 15.65
C PRO A 71 -1.46 -0.19 14.59
N ILE A 72 -1.16 1.12 14.52
CA ILE A 72 -0.21 1.64 13.53
C ILE A 72 1.18 1.01 13.70
N ASP A 73 1.58 0.74 14.93
CA ASP A 73 2.90 0.14 15.17
C ASP A 73 2.98 -1.26 14.58
N LEU A 74 1.90 -2.02 14.67
CA LEU A 74 1.84 -3.34 14.03
C LEU A 74 1.94 -3.21 12.51
N LEU A 75 1.22 -2.26 11.92
CA LEU A 75 1.29 -2.02 10.48
C LEU A 75 2.72 -1.65 10.07
N ARG A 76 3.40 -0.79 10.81
CA ARG A 76 4.78 -0.40 10.52
C ARG A 76 5.72 -1.59 10.57
N ILE A 77 5.56 -2.46 11.56
CA ILE A 77 6.38 -3.67 11.69
C ILE A 77 6.15 -4.59 10.49
N LEU A 78 4.89 -4.81 10.09
CA LEU A 78 4.57 -5.67 8.95
C LEU A 78 5.09 -5.10 7.64
N ILE A 79 4.99 -3.78 7.45
CA ILE A 79 5.49 -3.11 6.25
C ILE A 79 7.02 -3.25 6.17
N TRP A 80 7.70 -2.99 7.28
CA TRP A 80 9.15 -3.13 7.35
C TRP A 80 9.57 -4.58 7.12
N TYR A 81 8.91 -5.51 7.76
CA TYR A 81 9.26 -6.92 7.67
C TYR A 81 9.09 -7.45 6.24
N ASP A 82 8.00 -7.09 5.59
CA ASP A 82 7.75 -7.51 4.21
C ASP A 82 8.81 -6.96 3.26
N TRP A 83 9.29 -5.74 3.52
CA TRP A 83 10.35 -5.13 2.73
C TRP A 83 11.71 -5.80 2.93
N GLU A 84 12.10 -5.98 4.21
CA GLU A 84 13.42 -6.52 4.56
C GLU A 84 13.52 -8.03 4.33
N HIS A 85 12.39 -8.73 4.40
CA HIS A 85 12.34 -10.19 4.28
C HIS A 85 11.41 -10.56 3.13
N GLU A 86 11.79 -10.10 1.95
CA GLU A 86 10.99 -10.29 0.74
C GLU A 86 10.56 -11.74 0.56
N GLY A 87 9.25 -11.93 0.35
CA GLY A 87 8.70 -13.24 0.09
C GLY A 87 8.31 -14.06 1.31
N VAL A 88 8.76 -13.68 2.52
CA VAL A 88 8.47 -14.50 3.72
C VAL A 88 6.98 -14.53 4.02
N LEU A 89 6.31 -13.39 4.02
CA LEU A 89 4.86 -13.34 4.25
C LEU A 89 4.09 -14.04 3.13
N GLN A 90 4.56 -13.90 1.91
CA GLN A 90 3.97 -14.60 0.76
C GLN A 90 4.12 -16.11 0.88
N LEU A 91 5.27 -16.59 1.32
CA LEU A 91 5.49 -18.01 1.56
C LEU A 91 4.55 -18.55 2.63
N ALA A 92 4.37 -17.82 3.73
CA ALA A 92 3.46 -18.22 4.79
C ALA A 92 2.03 -18.31 4.27
N THR A 93 1.62 -17.36 3.41
CA THR A 93 0.29 -17.36 2.81
C THR A 93 0.11 -18.54 1.85
N ARG A 94 1.13 -18.85 1.04
CA ARG A 94 1.09 -19.99 0.13
C ARG A 94 0.94 -21.31 0.89
N ARG A 95 1.64 -21.46 2.02
CA ARG A 95 1.51 -22.65 2.85
C ARG A 95 0.10 -22.84 3.36
N LYS A 96 -0.57 -21.74 3.72
CA LYS A 96 -1.96 -21.80 4.18
C LYS A 96 -2.92 -22.17 3.04
N ALA A 97 -2.59 -21.78 1.82
CA ALA A 97 -3.41 -22.07 0.65
C ALA A 97 -3.33 -23.53 0.22
N ASN A 98 -2.30 -24.23 0.62
CA ASN A 98 -2.09 -25.64 0.30
C ASN A 98 -2.60 -26.53 1.42
#